data_c6298e56d674249628253e9eb250ff3a
#
_entry.id   c6298e56d674249628253e9eb250ff3a
#
_cell.length_a   1.000
_cell.length_b   1.000
_cell.length_c   1.000
_cell.angle_alpha   90.00
_cell.angle_beta   90.00
_cell.angle_gamma   90.00
#
_symmetry.space_group_name_H-M   'P 1'
#
loop_
_entity.id
_entity.type
_entity.pdbx_description
1 polymer ?
#
loop_
_entity_poly.entity_id
_entity_poly.type
_entity_poly.pdbx_seq_one_letter_code
_entity_poly.pdbx_strand_id
1 'polypeptide(L)'
;RLHNEILKHRLSCIPIHTEDLITFPNTYQLELDMQNNTDQPVIVTTEHFKLKNKETNNYLTNEEQIKIFPPCSKTNMYIDFVRLRPKITDSIPGEHIKLTAEFSMHTASENGSFNVVSNCTYNNTIDLIKANDTWEQLSDKYTSENMEKADYDIQKRNFYLLDAFRYFTPD
;
A
#
# COMPACT_ATOMS: atom_id res chain seq x y z
N ARG A 1 -20.08 6.91 -13.01
CA ARG A 1 -18.93 7.84 -13.12
C ARG A 1 -18.50 8.23 -11.72
N LEU A 2 -17.19 8.15 -11.43
CA LEU A 2 -16.66 8.64 -10.16
C LEU A 2 -16.71 10.16 -10.14
N HIS A 3 -17.07 10.72 -8.98
CA HIS A 3 -17.06 12.16 -8.77
C HIS A 3 -15.62 12.68 -8.71
N ASN A 4 -15.38 13.91 -9.16
CA ASN A 4 -14.02 14.47 -9.22
C ASN A 4 -13.32 14.53 -7.86
N GLU A 5 -14.07 14.73 -6.78
CA GLU A 5 -13.52 14.71 -5.41
C GLU A 5 -12.98 13.33 -5.03
N ILE A 6 -13.66 12.25 -5.43
CA ILE A 6 -13.20 10.89 -5.21
C ILE A 6 -11.93 10.62 -6.02
N LEU A 7 -11.87 11.10 -7.27
CA LEU A 7 -10.67 10.98 -8.11
C LEU A 7 -9.48 11.73 -7.49
N LYS A 8 -9.71 12.95 -7.00
CA LYS A 8 -8.70 13.73 -6.27
C LYS A 8 -8.19 12.98 -5.06
N HIS A 9 -9.09 12.44 -4.24
CA HIS A 9 -8.71 11.68 -3.04
C HIS A 9 -7.93 10.40 -3.39
N ARG A 10 -8.36 9.65 -4.41
CA ARG A 10 -7.61 8.48 -4.89
C ARG A 10 -6.22 8.84 -5.37
N LEU A 11 -6.09 9.95 -6.10
CA LEU A 11 -4.79 10.44 -6.58
C LEU A 11 -3.87 10.78 -5.41
N SER A 12 -4.37 11.43 -4.37
CA SER A 12 -3.59 11.79 -3.18
C SER A 12 -3.13 10.59 -2.34
N CYS A 13 -3.74 9.41 -2.52
CA CYS A 13 -3.36 8.18 -1.82
C CYS A 13 -2.32 7.34 -2.58
N ILE A 14 -1.93 7.73 -3.80
CA ILE A 14 -0.92 7.00 -4.57
C ILE A 14 0.47 7.33 -4.01
N PRO A 15 1.26 6.32 -3.60
CA PRO A 15 2.60 6.53 -3.07
C PRO A 15 3.54 7.00 -4.18
N ILE A 16 4.42 7.93 -3.84
CA ILE A 16 5.44 8.50 -4.71
C ILE A 16 6.80 8.09 -4.18
N HIS A 17 7.56 7.35 -4.96
CA HIS A 17 8.89 6.88 -4.60
C HIS A 17 9.94 7.86 -5.14
N THR A 18 10.45 8.73 -4.28
CA THR A 18 11.52 9.67 -4.62
C THR A 18 12.48 9.83 -3.46
N GLU A 19 13.76 9.98 -3.77
CA GLU A 19 14.78 10.28 -2.78
C GLU A 19 14.87 11.80 -2.51
N ASP A 20 14.56 12.61 -3.53
CA ASP A 20 14.58 14.07 -3.44
C ASP A 20 13.20 14.61 -3.05
N LEU A 21 12.98 14.75 -1.77
CA LEU A 21 11.71 15.26 -1.23
C LEU A 21 11.58 16.78 -1.35
N ILE A 22 12.68 17.52 -1.51
CA ILE A 22 12.68 18.98 -1.45
C ILE A 22 12.45 19.59 -2.82
N THR A 23 13.19 19.14 -3.83
CA THR A 23 13.13 19.75 -5.18
C THR A 23 12.06 19.10 -6.03
N PHE A 24 11.78 17.82 -5.86
CA PHE A 24 10.83 17.07 -6.66
C PHE A 24 9.43 17.71 -6.75
N PRO A 25 8.77 18.17 -5.68
CA PRO A 25 7.45 18.76 -5.75
C PRO A 25 7.40 20.07 -6.58
N ASN A 26 8.50 20.81 -6.57
CA ASN A 26 8.59 22.08 -7.28
C ASN A 26 8.96 21.91 -8.74
N THR A 27 9.75 20.88 -9.05
CA THR A 27 10.32 20.66 -10.39
C THR A 27 9.35 19.92 -11.31
N TYR A 28 8.55 18.99 -10.76
CA TYR A 28 7.72 18.12 -11.59
C TYR A 28 6.22 18.38 -11.42
N GLN A 29 5.49 18.09 -12.48
CA GLN A 29 4.04 18.11 -12.54
C GLN A 29 3.55 16.80 -13.13
N LEU A 30 2.47 16.25 -12.60
CA LEU A 30 1.84 15.05 -13.12
C LEU A 30 0.78 15.44 -14.14
N GLU A 31 0.82 14.80 -15.30
CA GLU A 31 -0.19 14.91 -16.34
C GLU A 31 -0.75 13.53 -16.69
N LEU A 32 -2.04 13.49 -16.93
CA LEU A 32 -2.73 12.31 -17.45
C LEU A 32 -3.73 12.79 -18.50
N ASP A 33 -3.66 12.20 -19.68
CA ASP A 33 -4.62 12.46 -20.77
C ASP A 33 -4.88 11.12 -21.47
N MET A 34 -6.06 10.53 -21.19
CA MET A 34 -6.40 9.21 -21.71
C MET A 34 -7.89 9.12 -22.01
N GLN A 35 -8.19 8.67 -23.22
CA GLN A 35 -9.55 8.42 -23.70
C GLN A 35 -9.73 6.95 -24.02
N ASN A 36 -10.86 6.39 -23.63
CA ASN A 36 -11.22 5.04 -24.02
C ASN A 36 -11.99 5.04 -25.36
N ASN A 37 -11.30 4.65 -26.41
CA ASN A 37 -11.89 4.51 -27.76
C ASN A 37 -12.23 3.06 -28.11
N THR A 38 -12.17 2.15 -27.13
CA THR A 38 -12.44 0.72 -27.31
C THR A 38 -13.87 0.35 -26.89
N ASP A 39 -14.30 -0.85 -27.26
CA ASP A 39 -15.60 -1.41 -26.88
C ASP A 39 -15.58 -2.08 -25.49
N GLN A 40 -14.39 -2.09 -24.83
CA GLN A 40 -14.22 -2.68 -23.51
C GLN A 40 -13.84 -1.60 -22.48
N PRO A 41 -14.18 -1.81 -21.20
CA PRO A 41 -13.70 -0.91 -20.13
C PRO A 41 -12.18 -0.92 -20.04
N VAL A 42 -11.56 0.25 -19.97
CA VAL A 42 -10.11 0.41 -19.81
C VAL A 42 -9.80 0.87 -18.40
N ILE A 43 -8.86 0.20 -17.75
CA ILE A 43 -8.34 0.59 -16.44
C ILE A 43 -7.15 1.50 -16.66
N VAL A 44 -7.22 2.71 -16.15
CA VAL A 44 -6.10 3.65 -16.09
C VAL A 44 -5.32 3.36 -14.82
N THR A 45 -4.03 3.09 -14.98
CA THR A 45 -3.11 2.79 -13.88
C THR A 45 -2.03 3.85 -13.77
N THR A 46 -1.18 3.76 -12.74
CA THR A 46 -0.03 4.66 -12.57
C THR A 46 1.00 4.58 -13.72
N GLU A 47 0.98 3.55 -14.54
CA GLU A 47 1.77 3.42 -15.75
C GLU A 47 1.45 4.52 -16.79
N HIS A 48 0.19 4.95 -16.85
CA HIS A 48 -0.29 5.95 -17.79
C HIS A 48 0.00 7.39 -17.37
N PHE A 49 0.51 7.60 -16.17
CA PHE A 49 0.89 8.92 -15.69
C PHE A 49 2.12 9.42 -16.46
N LYS A 50 2.19 10.71 -16.67
CA LYS A 50 3.34 11.37 -17.28
C LYS A 50 3.84 12.45 -16.35
N LEU A 51 5.13 12.43 -16.08
CA LEU A 51 5.79 13.45 -15.27
C LEU A 51 6.48 14.46 -16.19
N LYS A 52 6.09 15.69 -16.07
CA LYS A 52 6.63 16.79 -16.86
C LYS A 52 7.46 17.71 -15.96
N ASN A 53 8.65 18.01 -16.40
CA ASN A 53 9.47 19.03 -15.75
C ASN A 53 8.93 20.41 -16.08
N LYS A 54 8.64 21.23 -15.07
CA LYS A 54 8.04 22.57 -15.21
C LYS A 54 8.97 23.59 -15.88
N GLU A 55 10.29 23.43 -15.68
CA GLU A 55 11.28 24.37 -16.21
C GLU A 55 11.62 24.07 -17.67
N THR A 56 11.93 22.79 -17.95
CA THR A 56 12.36 22.38 -19.30
C THR A 56 11.21 22.02 -20.22
N ASN A 57 9.98 21.87 -19.68
CA ASN A 57 8.80 21.35 -20.39
C ASN A 57 8.96 19.94 -20.98
N ASN A 58 10.01 19.21 -20.61
CA ASN A 58 10.26 17.85 -21.08
C ASN A 58 9.59 16.84 -20.15
N TYR A 59 9.16 15.72 -20.73
CA TYR A 59 8.66 14.58 -19.96
C TYR A 59 9.83 13.70 -19.51
N LEU A 60 9.68 13.11 -18.33
CA LEU A 60 10.60 12.07 -17.87
C LEU A 60 10.55 10.84 -18.76
N THR A 61 11.66 10.15 -18.84
CA THR A 61 11.75 8.87 -19.55
C THR A 61 10.92 7.79 -18.81
N ASN A 62 10.52 6.76 -19.53
CA ASN A 62 9.77 5.65 -18.92
C ASN A 62 10.53 4.97 -17.77
N GLU A 63 11.86 4.87 -17.89
CA GLU A 63 12.70 4.27 -16.85
C GLU A 63 12.73 5.10 -15.56
N GLU A 64 12.79 6.42 -15.68
CA GLU A 64 12.72 7.33 -14.54
C GLU A 64 11.33 7.32 -13.92
N GLN A 65 10.28 7.25 -14.74
CA GLN A 65 8.90 7.20 -14.27
C GLN A 65 8.60 5.90 -13.49
N ILE A 66 9.12 4.76 -13.94
CA ILE A 66 8.99 3.47 -13.24
C ILE A 66 9.65 3.52 -11.86
N LYS A 67 10.74 4.28 -11.68
CA LYS A 67 11.34 4.46 -10.35
C LYS A 67 10.43 5.20 -9.39
N ILE A 68 9.64 6.16 -9.89
CA ILE A 68 8.72 6.98 -9.10
C ILE A 68 7.40 6.26 -8.84
N PHE A 69 6.89 5.53 -9.84
CA PHE A 69 5.66 4.72 -9.77
C PHE A 69 5.97 3.26 -10.15
N PRO A 70 6.66 2.51 -9.28
CA PRO A 70 7.02 1.14 -9.59
C PRO A 70 5.80 0.22 -9.59
N PRO A 71 5.80 -0.83 -10.42
CA PRO A 71 4.84 -1.92 -10.30
C PRO A 71 5.07 -2.71 -9.02
N CYS A 72 4.05 -3.41 -8.57
CA CYS A 72 4.16 -4.32 -7.41
C CYS A 72 5.18 -5.43 -7.71
N SER A 73 6.18 -5.60 -6.86
CA SER A 73 7.27 -6.56 -7.05
C SER A 73 6.83 -8.03 -7.14
N LYS A 74 5.65 -8.36 -6.59
CA LYS A 74 5.10 -9.73 -6.58
C LYS A 74 4.21 -10.03 -7.78
N THR A 75 3.39 -9.05 -8.21
CA THR A 75 2.36 -9.25 -9.24
C THR A 75 2.69 -8.56 -10.54
N ASN A 76 3.70 -7.70 -10.56
CA ASN A 76 4.09 -6.83 -11.67
C ASN A 76 2.93 -5.93 -12.18
N MET A 77 1.96 -5.65 -11.30
CA MET A 77 0.82 -4.80 -11.61
C MET A 77 1.03 -3.39 -11.06
N TYR A 78 0.59 -2.41 -11.84
CA TYR A 78 0.55 -1.01 -11.44
C TYR A 78 -0.71 -0.70 -10.62
N ILE A 79 -0.72 0.43 -9.93
CA ILE A 79 -1.86 0.83 -9.09
C ILE A 79 -3.02 1.31 -9.97
N ASP A 80 -4.21 0.74 -9.78
CA ASP A 80 -5.43 1.13 -10.48
C ASP A 80 -5.89 2.51 -10.01
N PHE A 81 -6.01 3.45 -10.94
CA PHE A 81 -6.49 4.79 -10.65
C PHE A 81 -7.97 4.95 -10.95
N VAL A 82 -8.39 4.73 -12.20
CA VAL A 82 -9.79 4.88 -12.62
C VAL A 82 -10.13 3.91 -13.75
N ARG A 83 -11.39 3.50 -13.81
CA ARG A 83 -11.94 2.73 -14.94
C ARG A 83 -12.71 3.67 -15.87
N LEU A 84 -12.34 3.68 -17.14
CA LEU A 84 -13.02 4.40 -18.20
C LEU A 84 -14.01 3.50 -18.90
N ARG A 85 -15.24 3.97 -19.07
CA ARG A 85 -16.27 3.26 -19.80
C ARG A 85 -15.97 3.23 -21.29
N PRO A 86 -16.37 2.16 -21.99
CA PRO A 86 -16.18 2.03 -23.42
C PRO A 86 -16.99 3.06 -24.21
N LYS A 87 -16.70 3.16 -25.50
CA LYS A 87 -17.57 3.86 -26.44
C LYS A 87 -18.92 3.17 -26.52
N ILE A 88 -19.98 3.94 -26.75
CA ILE A 88 -21.36 3.42 -26.91
C ILE A 88 -21.64 3.16 -28.38
N THR A 89 -21.24 4.09 -29.24
CA THR A 89 -21.32 4.01 -30.69
C THR A 89 -20.10 4.71 -31.30
N ASP A 90 -19.91 4.60 -32.60
CA ASP A 90 -18.83 5.33 -33.27
C ASP A 90 -19.00 6.85 -33.21
N SER A 91 -20.23 7.32 -32.99
CA SER A 91 -20.56 8.74 -32.82
C SER A 91 -20.45 9.22 -31.38
N ILE A 92 -20.47 8.30 -30.40
CA ILE A 92 -20.37 8.63 -28.96
C ILE A 92 -19.13 7.95 -28.40
N PRO A 93 -18.02 8.71 -28.27
CA PRO A 93 -16.76 8.17 -27.77
C PRO A 93 -16.89 7.73 -26.31
N GLY A 94 -15.99 6.87 -25.88
CA GLY A 94 -15.89 6.45 -24.50
C GLY A 94 -15.42 7.57 -23.56
N GLU A 95 -15.34 7.24 -22.29
CA GLU A 95 -14.93 8.22 -21.28
C GLU A 95 -13.50 8.70 -21.53
N HIS A 96 -13.30 9.98 -21.28
CA HIS A 96 -12.03 10.67 -21.35
C HIS A 96 -11.68 11.23 -19.97
N ILE A 97 -10.46 11.03 -19.53
CA ILE A 97 -9.89 11.68 -18.36
C ILE A 97 -8.69 12.51 -18.77
N LYS A 98 -8.74 13.79 -18.39
CA LYS A 98 -7.63 14.71 -18.52
C LYS A 98 -7.45 15.41 -17.20
N LEU A 99 -6.27 15.32 -16.63
CA LEU A 99 -5.94 15.98 -15.37
C LEU A 99 -4.48 16.44 -15.37
N THR A 100 -4.24 17.44 -14.57
CA THR A 100 -2.92 17.92 -14.23
C THR A 100 -2.88 18.06 -12.72
N ALA A 101 -1.82 17.58 -12.07
CA ALA A 101 -1.67 17.64 -10.63
C ALA A 101 -0.27 18.09 -10.24
N GLU A 102 -0.21 18.86 -9.16
CA GLU A 102 1.03 19.28 -8.52
C GLU A 102 1.33 18.40 -7.32
N PHE A 103 2.60 18.29 -7.00
CA PHE A 103 3.06 17.58 -5.83
C PHE A 103 3.19 18.53 -4.64
N SER A 104 2.91 18.01 -3.46
CA SER A 104 3.13 18.70 -2.19
C SER A 104 3.73 17.73 -1.18
N MET A 105 4.46 18.27 -0.23
CA MET A 105 5.07 17.49 0.85
C MET A 105 4.52 18.01 2.18
N HIS A 106 3.96 17.09 2.95
CA HIS A 106 3.42 17.36 4.28
C HIS A 106 3.64 16.15 5.18
N THR A 107 3.35 16.32 6.45
CA THR A 107 3.45 15.24 7.45
C THR A 107 2.10 14.62 7.74
N ALA A 108 2.09 13.39 8.25
CA ALA A 108 0.86 12.70 8.65
C ALA A 108 0.11 13.41 9.79
N SER A 109 0.81 14.22 10.59
CA SER A 109 0.18 15.05 11.63
C SER A 109 -0.67 16.19 11.07
N GLU A 110 -0.35 16.68 9.88
CA GLU A 110 -1.12 17.72 9.19
C GLU A 110 -2.32 17.13 8.45
N ASN A 111 -2.10 16.00 7.77
CA ASN A 111 -3.16 15.30 7.06
C ASN A 111 -2.84 13.80 6.94
N GLY A 112 -3.78 12.95 7.33
CA GLY A 112 -3.64 11.50 7.29
C GLY A 112 -3.37 10.92 5.89
N SER A 113 -3.64 11.65 4.81
CA SER A 113 -3.30 11.21 3.44
C SER A 113 -1.81 11.14 3.18
N PHE A 114 -0.98 11.82 3.98
CA PHE A 114 0.48 11.77 3.91
C PHE A 114 1.10 10.65 4.73
N ASN A 115 0.27 9.79 5.34
CA ASN A 115 0.77 8.64 6.08
C ASN A 115 1.31 7.58 5.11
N VAL A 116 2.62 7.31 5.18
CA VAL A 116 3.29 6.30 4.33
C VAL A 116 3.17 4.88 4.88
N VAL A 117 2.72 4.71 6.12
CA VAL A 117 2.61 3.41 6.77
C VAL A 117 1.17 3.18 7.22
N SER A 118 0.51 2.19 6.64
CA SER A 118 -0.87 1.85 7.00
C SER A 118 -0.98 1.19 8.39
N ASN A 119 0.05 0.45 8.77
CA ASN A 119 0.13 -0.23 10.07
C ASN A 119 1.58 -0.27 10.53
N CYS A 120 1.86 0.40 11.65
CA CYS A 120 3.15 0.36 12.32
C CYS A 120 2.92 -0.12 13.75
N THR A 121 3.26 -1.38 14.01
CA THR A 121 3.08 -2.00 15.31
C THR A 121 4.38 -2.63 15.77
N TYR A 122 4.58 -2.66 17.06
CA TYR A 122 5.65 -3.43 17.69
C TYR A 122 5.05 -4.54 18.56
N ASN A 123 5.82 -5.56 18.79
CA ASN A 123 5.44 -6.64 19.68
C ASN A 123 6.68 -7.09 20.46
N ASN A 124 6.47 -7.43 21.72
CA ASN A 124 7.55 -7.96 22.54
C ASN A 124 7.94 -9.36 22.05
N THR A 125 9.22 -9.66 22.09
CA THR A 125 9.76 -10.98 21.74
C THR A 125 9.40 -11.99 22.81
N ILE A 126 9.06 -13.21 22.42
CA ILE A 126 8.78 -14.29 23.37
C ILE A 126 10.09 -14.87 23.92
N ASP A 127 10.16 -15.04 25.24
CA ASP A 127 11.21 -15.79 25.91
C ASP A 127 10.88 -17.29 25.85
N LEU A 128 11.40 -17.96 24.84
CA LEU A 128 11.13 -19.36 24.61
C LEU A 128 11.67 -20.27 25.72
N ILE A 129 12.78 -19.91 26.37
CA ILE A 129 13.38 -20.70 27.44
C ILE A 129 12.45 -20.69 28.63
N LYS A 130 12.10 -19.49 29.11
CA LYS A 130 11.18 -19.34 30.25
C LYS A 130 9.79 -19.94 29.98
N ALA A 131 9.29 -19.79 28.75
CA ALA A 131 8.00 -20.36 28.36
C ALA A 131 8.04 -21.91 28.34
N ASN A 132 9.11 -22.52 27.83
CA ASN A 132 9.29 -23.96 27.83
C ASN A 132 9.41 -24.54 29.23
N ASP A 133 10.27 -23.96 30.08
CA ASP A 133 10.47 -24.42 31.46
C ASP A 133 9.15 -24.37 32.26
N THR A 134 8.39 -23.29 32.09
CA THR A 134 7.09 -23.16 32.76
C THR A 134 6.05 -24.12 32.19
N TRP A 135 6.07 -24.36 30.87
CA TRP A 135 5.18 -25.32 30.25
C TRP A 135 5.46 -26.77 30.70
N GLU A 136 6.71 -27.15 30.80
CA GLU A 136 7.08 -28.49 31.31
C GLU A 136 6.54 -28.73 32.72
N GLN A 137 6.63 -27.74 33.61
CA GLN A 137 6.08 -27.83 34.96
C GLN A 137 4.54 -27.95 35.00
N LEU A 138 3.86 -27.44 33.98
CA LEU A 138 2.39 -27.43 33.90
C LEU A 138 1.84 -28.58 33.07
N SER A 139 2.64 -29.13 32.15
CA SER A 139 2.23 -30.18 31.21
C SER A 139 1.71 -31.45 31.87
N ASP A 140 2.27 -31.79 33.04
CA ASP A 140 1.84 -32.96 33.83
C ASP A 140 0.38 -32.85 34.31
N LYS A 141 -0.10 -31.64 34.53
CA LYS A 141 -1.50 -31.37 34.90
C LYS A 141 -2.45 -31.58 33.72
N TYR A 142 -2.05 -31.16 32.53
CA TYR A 142 -2.87 -31.29 31.32
C TYR A 142 -2.87 -32.74 30.77
N THR A 143 -1.77 -33.49 30.94
CA THR A 143 -1.68 -34.88 30.54
C THR A 143 -2.49 -35.82 31.46
N SER A 144 -2.66 -35.46 32.73
CA SER A 144 -3.44 -36.26 33.67
C SER A 144 -4.96 -36.18 33.45
N GLU A 145 -5.45 -35.22 32.68
CA GLU A 145 -6.88 -35.00 32.43
C GLU A 145 -7.42 -35.71 31.18
N ASN A 146 -6.69 -36.64 30.55
CA ASN A 146 -7.08 -37.34 29.32
C ASN A 146 -7.58 -36.41 28.19
N MET A 147 -6.90 -35.29 27.99
CA MET A 147 -7.22 -34.36 26.92
C MET A 147 -6.94 -34.96 25.54
N GLU A 148 -7.78 -34.65 24.56
CA GLU A 148 -7.50 -34.95 23.16
C GLU A 148 -6.24 -34.19 22.70
N LYS A 149 -5.45 -34.79 21.83
CA LYS A 149 -4.19 -34.19 21.34
C LYS A 149 -4.41 -32.79 20.71
N ALA A 150 -5.54 -32.62 20.05
CA ALA A 150 -5.89 -31.30 19.43
C ALA A 150 -6.10 -30.20 20.48
N ASP A 151 -6.75 -30.54 21.60
CA ASP A 151 -6.98 -29.58 22.68
C ASP A 151 -5.69 -29.26 23.43
N TYR A 152 -4.79 -30.25 23.60
CA TYR A 152 -3.48 -30.01 24.15
C TYR A 152 -2.63 -29.03 23.31
N ASP A 153 -2.62 -29.20 21.99
CA ASP A 153 -1.88 -28.30 21.09
C ASP A 153 -2.45 -26.88 21.10
N ILE A 154 -3.77 -26.74 21.22
CA ILE A 154 -4.41 -25.43 21.38
C ILE A 154 -4.02 -24.78 22.70
N GLN A 155 -4.06 -25.53 23.81
CA GLN A 155 -3.67 -25.02 25.13
C GLN A 155 -2.20 -24.59 25.15
N LYS A 156 -1.31 -25.42 24.60
CA LYS A 156 0.11 -25.09 24.47
C LYS A 156 0.32 -23.80 23.67
N ARG A 157 -0.35 -23.67 22.51
CA ARG A 157 -0.27 -22.46 21.69
C ARG A 157 -0.75 -21.22 22.45
N ASN A 158 -1.88 -21.30 23.14
CA ASN A 158 -2.43 -20.19 23.92
C ASN A 158 -1.50 -19.80 25.07
N PHE A 159 -0.88 -20.78 25.71
CA PHE A 159 0.08 -20.55 26.79
C PHE A 159 1.29 -19.72 26.32
N TYR A 160 1.84 -20.04 25.14
CA TYR A 160 2.96 -19.27 24.58
C TYR A 160 2.58 -17.82 24.16
N LEU A 161 1.29 -17.53 24.05
CA LEU A 161 0.82 -16.16 23.74
C LEU A 161 0.68 -15.28 24.97
N LEU A 162 0.87 -15.81 26.20
CA LEU A 162 0.77 -15.04 27.43
C LEU A 162 1.84 -13.95 27.51
N ASP A 163 1.43 -12.77 27.95
CA ASP A 163 2.35 -11.63 28.10
C ASP A 163 3.46 -11.88 29.13
N ALA A 164 3.25 -12.80 30.09
CA ALA A 164 4.24 -13.16 31.10
C ALA A 164 5.56 -13.71 30.52
N PHE A 165 5.53 -14.21 29.28
CA PHE A 165 6.71 -14.77 28.60
C PHE A 165 7.29 -13.82 27.54
N ARG A 166 6.79 -12.60 27.48
CA ARG A 166 7.28 -11.60 26.53
C ARG A 166 8.26 -10.66 27.21
N TYR A 167 9.31 -10.32 26.52
CA TYR A 167 10.27 -9.34 26.97
C TYR A 167 10.57 -8.33 25.88
N PHE A 168 10.96 -7.15 26.30
CA PHE A 168 11.41 -6.09 25.42
C PHE A 168 12.93 -6.18 25.28
N THR A 169 13.44 -6.32 24.07
CA THR A 169 14.87 -6.18 23.77
C THR A 169 15.11 -4.70 23.47
N PRO A 170 15.85 -3.97 24.32
CA PRO A 170 16.29 -2.65 23.94
C PRO A 170 17.27 -2.80 22.76
N ASP A 171 17.09 -1.95 21.74
CA ASP A 171 17.99 -1.84 20.59
C ASP A 171 19.38 -1.35 21.01
#